data_706fc1361c43146f081dca6105164247
#
_entry.id   706fc1361c43146f081dca6105164247
#
_cell.length_a   1.000
_cell.length_b   1.000
_cell.length_c   1.000
_cell.angle_alpha   90.00
_cell.angle_beta   90.00
_cell.angle_gamma   90.00
#
_symmetry.space_group_name_H-M   'P 1'
#
loop_
_entity.id
_entity.type
_entity.pdbx_description
1 polymer ?
#
loop_
_entity_poly.entity_id
_entity_poly.type
_entity_poly.pdbx_seq_one_letter_code
_entity_poly.pdbx_strand_id
1 'polypeptide(L)'
;NIQLNGGWSGNINRYFKNTLDPNLPALNSKILRVNKTDYVVKKHGIIEASNMMQNKVSTILKHYTAQSEETTNIQITEFFDSLNKKVFENTYNEVETIIGQCNKKRETVLNNEFPVDCSNKQTCLFCKYYRCHIDKSDLNKIFSLQFILFETRAVASNEEQFLSIYKGLLERIEELKNLALQTNKISIEDMENIKNEVFIHEKLHPYWEYKFHKLLEMGVLK
;
A
#
# COMPACT_ATOMS: atom_id res chain seq x y z
N ASN A 1 -24.34 -13.93 -41.21
CA ASN A 1 -24.07 -12.50 -40.96
C ASN A 1 -24.71 -12.07 -39.63
N ILE A 2 -23.98 -12.16 -38.55
CA ILE A 2 -24.41 -11.61 -37.26
C ILE A 2 -24.12 -10.12 -37.35
N GLN A 3 -25.17 -9.30 -37.53
CA GLN A 3 -25.08 -7.87 -37.33
C GLN A 3 -24.81 -7.60 -35.85
N LEU A 4 -23.59 -7.16 -35.54
CA LEU A 4 -23.18 -6.75 -34.19
C LEU A 4 -23.72 -5.34 -33.90
N ASN A 5 -25.04 -5.24 -33.75
CA ASN A 5 -25.72 -4.01 -33.29
C ASN A 5 -25.66 -3.94 -31.75
N GLY A 6 -24.59 -3.47 -31.24
CA GLY A 6 -24.32 -3.26 -29.81
C GLY A 6 -22.84 -3.22 -29.56
N GLY A 7 -22.39 -2.38 -28.64
CA GLY A 7 -20.99 -2.32 -28.26
C GLY A 7 -20.50 -3.70 -27.80
N TRP A 8 -19.20 -3.94 -27.89
CA TRP A 8 -18.52 -5.20 -27.56
C TRP A 8 -18.98 -5.82 -26.22
N SER A 9 -19.17 -5.01 -25.19
CA SER A 9 -19.66 -5.44 -23.86
C SER A 9 -21.10 -5.97 -23.90
N GLY A 10 -21.98 -5.42 -24.74
CA GLY A 10 -23.35 -5.88 -24.88
C GLY A 10 -23.45 -7.27 -25.53
N ASN A 11 -22.58 -7.54 -26.50
CA ASN A 11 -22.54 -8.84 -27.17
C ASN A 11 -21.98 -9.94 -26.25
N ILE A 12 -20.94 -9.66 -25.48
CA ILE A 12 -20.38 -10.59 -24.49
C ILE A 12 -21.42 -10.89 -23.40
N ASN A 13 -22.11 -9.89 -22.85
CA ASN A 13 -23.14 -10.10 -21.84
C ASN A 13 -24.28 -10.97 -22.36
N ARG A 14 -24.69 -10.74 -23.61
CA ARG A 14 -25.74 -11.55 -24.25
C ARG A 14 -25.26 -12.99 -24.44
N TYR A 15 -24.05 -13.19 -24.90
CA TYR A 15 -23.47 -14.52 -25.05
C TYR A 15 -23.42 -15.27 -23.72
N PHE A 16 -22.92 -14.66 -22.66
CA PHE A 16 -22.81 -15.30 -21.35
C PHE A 16 -24.18 -15.64 -20.75
N LYS A 17 -25.18 -14.74 -20.85
CA LYS A 17 -26.54 -15.00 -20.39
C LYS A 17 -27.23 -16.12 -21.15
N ASN A 18 -26.98 -16.20 -22.44
CA ASN A 18 -27.62 -17.22 -23.27
C ASN A 18 -26.94 -18.59 -23.19
N THR A 19 -25.63 -18.63 -22.89
CA THR A 19 -24.82 -19.84 -23.00
C THR A 19 -24.44 -20.45 -21.66
N LEU A 20 -24.24 -19.61 -20.63
CA LEU A 20 -23.77 -20.07 -19.33
C LEU A 20 -24.87 -20.01 -18.25
N ASP A 21 -25.38 -18.83 -17.95
CA ASP A 21 -26.42 -18.63 -16.92
C ASP A 21 -27.21 -17.35 -17.21
N PRO A 22 -28.55 -17.45 -17.37
CA PRO A 22 -29.43 -16.27 -17.54
C PRO A 22 -29.37 -15.26 -16.40
N ASN A 23 -29.01 -15.71 -15.18
CA ASN A 23 -28.95 -14.87 -13.98
C ASN A 23 -27.59 -14.17 -13.78
N LEU A 24 -26.59 -14.41 -14.65
CA LEU A 24 -25.32 -13.74 -14.54
C LEU A 24 -25.47 -12.20 -14.59
N PRO A 25 -24.83 -11.48 -13.67
CA PRO A 25 -24.84 -10.03 -13.71
C PRO A 25 -24.20 -9.52 -15.00
N ALA A 26 -24.73 -8.43 -15.53
CA ALA A 26 -24.15 -7.83 -16.74
C ALA A 26 -22.72 -7.35 -16.48
N LEU A 27 -21.77 -7.86 -17.24
CA LEU A 27 -20.38 -7.39 -17.22
C LEU A 27 -20.33 -5.97 -17.79
N ASN A 28 -20.03 -5.01 -16.95
CA ASN A 28 -19.84 -3.63 -17.33
C ASN A 28 -18.32 -3.35 -17.43
N SER A 29 -17.89 -2.73 -18.52
CA SER A 29 -16.50 -2.37 -18.73
C SER A 29 -15.94 -1.49 -17.60
N LYS A 30 -16.78 -0.65 -16.99
CA LYS A 30 -16.42 0.16 -15.82
C LYS A 30 -16.12 -0.74 -14.61
N ILE A 31 -16.99 -1.71 -14.32
CA ILE A 31 -16.81 -2.65 -13.20
C ILE A 31 -15.54 -3.48 -13.38
N LEU A 32 -15.30 -4.01 -14.59
CA LEU A 32 -14.09 -4.75 -14.90
C LEU A 32 -12.83 -3.90 -14.75
N ARG A 33 -12.91 -2.64 -15.17
CA ARG A 33 -11.81 -1.71 -15.04
C ARG A 33 -11.55 -1.33 -13.59
N VAL A 34 -12.59 -1.10 -12.78
CA VAL A 34 -12.50 -0.86 -11.33
C VAL A 34 -11.84 -2.05 -10.64
N ASN A 35 -12.34 -3.26 -10.84
CA ASN A 35 -11.81 -4.48 -10.22
C ASN A 35 -10.35 -4.73 -10.61
N LYS A 36 -10.00 -4.54 -11.90
CA LYS A 36 -8.61 -4.66 -12.34
C LYS A 36 -7.71 -3.61 -11.69
N THR A 37 -8.17 -2.37 -11.62
CA THR A 37 -7.39 -1.28 -11.00
C THR A 37 -7.20 -1.54 -9.51
N ASP A 38 -8.25 -1.94 -8.81
CA ASP A 38 -8.18 -2.31 -7.38
C ASP A 38 -7.18 -3.46 -7.13
N TYR A 39 -7.24 -4.50 -7.95
CA TYR A 39 -6.26 -5.60 -7.91
C TYR A 39 -4.83 -5.11 -8.10
N VAL A 40 -4.58 -4.25 -9.09
CA VAL A 40 -3.23 -3.73 -9.38
C VAL A 40 -2.77 -2.80 -8.28
N VAL A 41 -3.64 -1.93 -7.75
CA VAL A 41 -3.32 -1.05 -6.61
C VAL A 41 -2.92 -1.87 -5.39
N LYS A 42 -3.70 -2.90 -5.05
CA LYS A 42 -3.41 -3.80 -3.92
C LYS A 42 -2.12 -4.57 -4.09
N LYS A 43 -1.82 -5.01 -5.30
CA LYS A 43 -0.67 -5.86 -5.59
C LYS A 43 0.63 -5.09 -5.82
N HIS A 44 0.57 -3.98 -6.52
CA HIS A 44 1.74 -3.26 -7.03
C HIS A 44 1.83 -1.81 -6.56
N GLY A 45 0.80 -1.31 -5.88
CA GLY A 45 0.71 0.08 -5.45
C GLY A 45 0.09 0.99 -6.51
N ILE A 46 -0.23 2.22 -6.06
CA ILE A 46 -1.02 3.15 -6.86
C ILE A 46 -0.25 3.74 -8.06
N ILE A 47 1.07 3.89 -7.91
CA ILE A 47 1.92 4.45 -8.97
C ILE A 47 2.01 3.47 -10.13
N GLU A 48 2.26 2.20 -9.84
CA GLU A 48 2.29 1.13 -10.82
C GLU A 48 0.92 0.94 -11.49
N ALA A 49 -0.15 1.05 -10.71
CA ALA A 49 -1.51 1.04 -11.26
C ALA A 49 -1.76 2.22 -12.20
N SER A 50 -1.29 3.42 -11.85
CA SER A 50 -1.35 4.62 -12.70
C SER A 50 -0.68 4.38 -14.05
N ASN A 51 0.52 3.83 -14.04
CA ASN A 51 1.28 3.51 -15.25
C ASN A 51 0.58 2.42 -16.09
N MET A 52 0.17 1.32 -15.47
CA MET A 52 -0.46 0.19 -16.17
C MET A 52 -1.84 0.54 -16.76
N MET A 53 -2.60 1.37 -16.07
CA MET A 53 -3.94 1.79 -16.50
C MET A 53 -3.91 3.04 -17.39
N GLN A 54 -2.73 3.64 -17.59
CA GLN A 54 -2.53 4.89 -18.34
C GLN A 54 -3.44 6.03 -17.84
N ASN A 55 -3.61 6.10 -16.53
CA ASN A 55 -4.43 7.11 -15.86
C ASN A 55 -3.57 7.90 -14.86
N LYS A 56 -3.94 9.15 -14.61
CA LYS A 56 -3.35 9.89 -13.49
C LYS A 56 -3.70 9.23 -12.17
N VAL A 57 -2.79 9.29 -11.20
CA VAL A 57 -3.02 8.74 -9.85
C VAL A 57 -4.29 9.34 -9.24
N SER A 58 -4.52 10.66 -9.40
CA SER A 58 -5.75 11.32 -8.95
C SER A 58 -7.03 10.71 -9.57
N THR A 59 -6.97 10.28 -10.82
CA THR A 59 -8.10 9.60 -11.49
C THR A 59 -8.34 8.22 -10.89
N ILE A 60 -7.27 7.49 -10.55
CA ILE A 60 -7.39 6.18 -9.90
C ILE A 60 -8.01 6.33 -8.52
N LEU A 61 -7.47 7.23 -7.69
CA LEU A 61 -8.00 7.53 -6.36
C LEU A 61 -9.47 7.93 -6.39
N LYS A 62 -9.85 8.76 -7.37
CA LYS A 62 -11.22 9.29 -7.46
C LYS A 62 -12.26 8.29 -7.98
N HIS A 63 -11.89 7.41 -8.88
CA HIS A 63 -12.88 6.67 -9.68
C HIS A 63 -12.73 5.16 -9.67
N TYR A 64 -11.59 4.61 -9.27
CA TYR A 64 -11.28 3.20 -9.46
C TYR A 64 -10.91 2.44 -8.18
N THR A 65 -10.64 3.11 -7.07
CA THR A 65 -10.46 2.40 -5.80
C THR A 65 -11.83 2.05 -5.23
N ALA A 66 -12.21 0.79 -5.37
CA ALA A 66 -13.41 0.28 -4.74
C ALA A 66 -13.12 0.01 -3.26
N GLN A 67 -13.96 0.54 -2.40
CA GLN A 67 -13.89 0.31 -0.96
C GLN A 67 -14.38 -1.10 -0.64
N SER A 68 -13.54 -1.88 -0.01
CA SER A 68 -13.95 -3.05 0.76
C SER A 68 -13.60 -2.79 2.24
N GLU A 69 -14.38 -1.94 2.90
CA GLU A 69 -14.12 -1.54 4.29
C GLU A 69 -14.30 -2.68 5.31
N GLU A 70 -15.22 -3.60 5.08
CA GLU A 70 -15.60 -4.58 6.11
C GLU A 70 -14.61 -5.71 6.33
N THR A 71 -13.87 -6.14 5.31
CA THR A 71 -12.95 -7.28 5.43
C THR A 71 -11.58 -6.89 5.99
N THR A 72 -11.20 -5.63 5.87
CA THR A 72 -9.86 -5.17 6.23
C THR A 72 -9.70 -4.94 7.74
N ASN A 73 -10.73 -4.45 8.41
CA ASN A 73 -10.62 -4.03 9.81
C ASN A 73 -10.55 -5.18 10.83
N ILE A 74 -11.24 -6.29 10.58
CA ILE A 74 -11.26 -7.43 11.54
C ILE A 74 -9.97 -8.24 11.48
N GLN A 75 -9.44 -8.47 10.29
CA GLN A 75 -8.20 -9.23 10.10
C GLN A 75 -6.93 -8.45 10.51
N ILE A 76 -7.00 -7.12 10.51
CA ILE A 76 -5.86 -6.26 10.85
C ILE A 76 -5.52 -6.37 12.35
N THR A 77 -6.52 -6.35 13.24
CA THR A 77 -6.27 -6.28 14.68
C THR A 77 -5.62 -7.56 15.22
N GLU A 78 -6.11 -8.74 14.87
CA GLU A 78 -5.55 -10.02 15.32
C GLU A 78 -4.15 -10.28 14.75
N PHE A 79 -3.89 -9.79 13.55
CA PHE A 79 -2.60 -9.89 12.91
C PHE A 79 -1.54 -8.99 13.59
N PHE A 80 -1.91 -7.80 14.01
CA PHE A 80 -1.00 -6.86 14.68
C PHE A 80 -0.46 -7.39 15.99
N ASP A 81 -1.30 -8.02 16.81
CA ASP A 81 -0.88 -8.57 18.11
C ASP A 81 0.18 -9.66 17.97
N SER A 82 0.11 -10.46 16.91
CA SER A 82 1.09 -11.51 16.65
C SER A 82 2.41 -10.98 16.09
N LEU A 83 2.38 -9.85 15.39
CA LEU A 83 3.58 -9.22 14.81
C LEU A 83 4.38 -8.43 15.85
N ASN A 84 3.71 -7.75 16.79
CA ASN A 84 4.34 -6.83 17.71
C ASN A 84 5.43 -7.46 18.58
N LYS A 85 5.26 -8.72 18.93
CA LYS A 85 6.24 -9.45 19.74
C LYS A 85 7.56 -9.74 19.02
N LYS A 86 7.56 -9.75 17.68
CA LYS A 86 8.72 -10.20 16.88
C LYS A 86 9.43 -9.08 16.10
N VAL A 87 8.82 -7.91 15.97
CA VAL A 87 9.35 -6.84 15.09
C VAL A 87 10.72 -6.32 15.55
N PHE A 88 11.00 -6.34 16.85
CA PHE A 88 12.25 -5.80 17.41
C PHE A 88 13.26 -6.88 17.84
N GLU A 89 13.01 -8.15 17.49
CA GLU A 89 13.99 -9.21 17.71
C GLU A 89 15.13 -9.10 16.70
N ASN A 90 16.37 -8.95 17.18
CA ASN A 90 17.56 -9.00 16.34
C ASN A 90 17.83 -10.45 15.96
N THR A 91 17.82 -10.75 14.67
CA THR A 91 18.12 -12.09 14.16
C THR A 91 19.32 -12.04 13.20
N TYR A 92 20.17 -13.06 13.25
CA TYR A 92 21.26 -13.18 12.30
C TYR A 92 20.72 -13.47 10.89
N ASN A 93 21.33 -12.86 9.85
CA ASN A 93 20.98 -13.00 8.42
C ASN A 93 19.75 -12.19 7.97
N GLU A 94 19.61 -10.97 8.45
CA GLU A 94 18.62 -10.03 7.95
C GLU A 94 19.07 -9.37 6.65
N VAL A 95 18.09 -9.10 5.78
CA VAL A 95 18.31 -8.38 4.53
C VAL A 95 17.68 -7.01 4.65
N GLU A 96 18.46 -5.98 4.38
CA GLU A 96 17.97 -4.61 4.38
C GLU A 96 16.86 -4.41 3.34
N THR A 97 15.81 -3.72 3.74
CA THR A 97 14.70 -3.33 2.89
C THR A 97 14.51 -1.82 2.91
N ILE A 98 13.67 -1.32 2.04
CA ILE A 98 13.37 0.11 1.94
C ILE A 98 12.52 0.68 3.09
N ILE A 99 12.06 -0.16 4.03
CA ILE A 99 11.23 0.23 5.18
C ILE A 99 11.85 -0.23 6.51
N GLY A 100 12.86 -1.08 6.48
CA GLY A 100 13.52 -1.68 7.64
C GLY A 100 14.30 -2.91 7.21
N GLN A 101 14.17 -4.01 7.96
CA GLN A 101 14.90 -5.25 7.71
C GLN A 101 13.95 -6.41 7.44
N CYS A 102 14.43 -7.46 6.79
CA CYS A 102 13.67 -8.67 6.50
C CYS A 102 14.46 -9.92 6.93
N ASN A 103 13.86 -10.71 7.79
CA ASN A 103 14.43 -11.97 8.28
C ASN A 103 13.93 -13.19 7.45
N LYS A 104 13.50 -13.02 6.24
CA LYS A 104 13.02 -14.12 5.41
C LYS A 104 14.19 -14.98 4.95
N LYS A 105 14.36 -16.19 5.52
CA LYS A 105 15.07 -17.27 4.86
C LYS A 105 14.32 -17.59 3.57
N ARG A 106 15.01 -17.70 2.44
CA ARG A 106 14.48 -17.83 1.07
C ARG A 106 13.54 -19.03 0.81
N GLU A 107 12.96 -19.61 1.84
CA GLU A 107 11.97 -20.68 1.71
C GLU A 107 10.59 -20.08 1.48
N THR A 108 9.99 -20.47 0.38
CA THR A 108 8.63 -20.18 -0.04
C THR A 108 7.64 -20.59 1.03
N VAL A 109 7.16 -19.67 1.83
CA VAL A 109 6.02 -19.91 2.72
C VAL A 109 4.81 -19.17 2.17
N LEU A 110 3.93 -19.94 1.53
CA LEU A 110 2.69 -19.49 0.91
C LEU A 110 1.53 -19.25 1.89
N ASN A 111 1.73 -19.33 3.19
CA ASN A 111 0.67 -19.18 4.19
C ASN A 111 0.80 -17.87 4.95
N ASN A 112 0.39 -16.77 4.33
CA ASN A 112 0.13 -15.52 5.02
C ASN A 112 -1.39 -15.25 4.99
N GLU A 113 -1.98 -15.08 6.16
CA GLU A 113 -3.37 -14.63 6.32
C GLU A 113 -3.59 -13.23 5.73
N PHE A 114 -2.53 -12.49 5.51
CA PHE A 114 -2.50 -11.21 4.81
C PHE A 114 -1.76 -11.36 3.48
N PRO A 115 -2.25 -10.81 2.36
CA PRO A 115 -1.56 -10.89 1.07
C PRO A 115 -0.34 -9.96 1.07
N VAL A 116 0.72 -10.38 1.75
CA VAL A 116 2.00 -9.69 1.72
C VAL A 116 2.70 -10.03 0.43
N ASP A 117 2.79 -9.06 -0.46
CA ASP A 117 3.52 -9.17 -1.72
C ASP A 117 4.88 -8.46 -1.60
N CYS A 118 5.95 -9.23 -1.70
CA CYS A 118 7.32 -8.68 -1.66
C CYS A 118 7.62 -7.70 -2.80
N SER A 119 6.81 -7.67 -3.86
CA SER A 119 6.91 -6.66 -4.92
C SER A 119 6.35 -5.31 -4.48
N ASN A 120 5.34 -5.31 -3.61
CA ASN A 120 4.81 -4.10 -2.98
C ASN A 120 5.46 -3.88 -1.61
N LYS A 121 6.50 -3.05 -1.58
CA LYS A 121 7.33 -2.85 -0.39
C LYS A 121 6.60 -2.23 0.81
N GLN A 122 5.49 -1.53 0.60
CA GLN A 122 4.67 -0.98 1.69
C GLN A 122 4.04 -2.10 2.54
N THR A 123 3.76 -3.25 1.94
CA THR A 123 3.19 -4.41 2.65
C THR A 123 4.18 -5.08 3.60
N CYS A 124 5.47 -4.73 3.52
CA CYS A 124 6.48 -5.24 4.46
C CYS A 124 6.15 -4.90 5.91
N LEU A 125 5.53 -3.74 6.19
CA LEU A 125 5.12 -3.34 7.55
C LEU A 125 4.13 -4.33 8.19
N PHE A 126 3.42 -5.12 7.38
CA PHE A 126 2.45 -6.13 7.79
C PHE A 126 3.02 -7.55 7.71
N CYS A 127 4.30 -7.69 7.36
CA CYS A 127 4.92 -8.98 7.15
C CYS A 127 5.48 -9.57 8.45
N LYS A 128 5.21 -10.84 8.73
CA LYS A 128 5.76 -11.55 9.90
C LYS A 128 7.29 -11.63 9.93
N TYR A 129 7.94 -11.44 8.79
CA TYR A 129 9.39 -11.41 8.65
C TYR A 129 9.99 -10.01 8.75
N TYR A 130 9.15 -8.99 8.87
CA TYR A 130 9.60 -7.61 9.04
C TYR A 130 10.30 -7.43 10.38
N ARG A 131 11.39 -6.68 10.37
CA ARG A 131 12.16 -6.27 11.55
C ARG A 131 12.49 -4.80 11.45
N CYS A 132 12.52 -4.13 12.59
CA CYS A 132 12.93 -2.74 12.75
C CYS A 132 13.93 -2.66 13.90
N HIS A 133 15.13 -2.17 13.62
CA HIS A 133 16.17 -2.09 14.64
C HIS A 133 16.05 -0.86 15.55
N ILE A 134 15.11 0.03 15.27
CA ILE A 134 14.91 1.29 16.01
C ILE A 134 16.19 2.14 15.98
N ASP A 135 16.90 2.12 14.87
CA ASP A 135 18.01 3.00 14.60
C ASP A 135 17.58 4.19 13.70
N LYS A 136 18.48 5.17 13.57
CA LYS A 136 18.22 6.35 12.74
C LYS A 136 17.89 5.99 11.29
N SER A 137 18.50 4.93 10.74
CA SER A 137 18.29 4.50 9.36
C SER A 137 16.88 3.94 9.16
N ASP A 138 16.46 3.00 10.00
CA ASP A 138 15.14 2.36 9.88
C ASP A 138 14.01 3.36 10.16
N LEU A 139 14.19 4.24 11.15
CA LEU A 139 13.23 5.31 11.43
C LEU A 139 13.14 6.34 10.30
N ASN A 140 14.27 6.71 9.68
CA ASN A 140 14.25 7.59 8.50
C ASN A 140 13.47 6.94 7.34
N LYS A 141 13.59 5.63 7.10
CA LYS A 141 12.80 4.91 6.09
C LYS A 141 11.29 4.98 6.37
N ILE A 142 10.90 4.78 7.64
CA ILE A 142 9.50 4.83 8.07
C ILE A 142 8.94 6.24 7.94
N PHE A 143 9.66 7.26 8.41
CA PHE A 143 9.23 8.67 8.28
C PHE A 143 9.20 9.13 6.83
N SER A 144 10.13 8.67 5.99
CA SER A 144 10.12 8.97 4.55
C SER A 144 8.88 8.39 3.86
N LEU A 145 8.48 7.16 4.21
CA LEU A 145 7.20 6.62 3.74
C LEU A 145 6.03 7.46 4.23
N GLN A 146 6.00 7.80 5.53
CA GLN A 146 4.94 8.64 6.11
C GLN A 146 4.85 10.00 5.42
N PHE A 147 5.97 10.65 5.15
CA PHE A 147 6.04 11.89 4.41
C PHE A 147 5.37 11.79 3.03
N ILE A 148 5.72 10.78 2.24
CA ILE A 148 5.12 10.57 0.91
C ILE A 148 3.62 10.33 1.02
N LEU A 149 3.16 9.57 2.02
CA LEU A 149 1.73 9.36 2.23
C LEU A 149 1.01 10.69 2.49
N PHE A 150 1.57 11.57 3.32
CA PHE A 150 0.97 12.89 3.58
C PHE A 150 0.98 13.78 2.34
N GLU A 151 2.05 13.79 1.56
CA GLU A 151 2.10 14.54 0.30
C GLU A 151 1.03 14.04 -0.69
N THR A 152 0.78 12.73 -0.75
CA THR A 152 -0.27 12.18 -1.62
C THR A 152 -1.69 12.51 -1.13
N ARG A 153 -1.88 12.96 0.11
CA ARG A 153 -3.17 13.41 0.64
C ARG A 153 -3.75 14.58 -0.17
N ALA A 154 -2.90 15.50 -0.63
CA ALA A 154 -3.32 16.62 -1.46
C ALA A 154 -3.94 16.20 -2.80
N VAL A 155 -3.69 14.96 -3.23
CA VAL A 155 -4.19 14.42 -4.50
C VAL A 155 -5.51 13.68 -4.34
N ALA A 156 -5.86 13.27 -3.13
CA ALA A 156 -7.13 12.62 -2.85
C ALA A 156 -8.30 13.60 -3.00
N SER A 157 -9.46 13.10 -3.43
CA SER A 157 -10.64 13.94 -3.64
C SER A 157 -11.20 14.51 -2.33
N ASN A 158 -11.02 13.78 -1.25
CA ASN A 158 -11.39 14.16 0.10
C ASN A 158 -10.63 13.30 1.11
N GLU A 159 -10.73 13.66 2.38
CA GLU A 159 -10.09 12.96 3.50
C GLU A 159 -10.56 11.52 3.65
N GLU A 160 -11.84 11.27 3.50
CA GLU A 160 -12.43 9.94 3.61
C GLU A 160 -11.82 8.97 2.60
N GLN A 161 -11.67 9.43 1.36
CA GLN A 161 -11.03 8.62 0.32
C GLN A 161 -9.55 8.34 0.61
N PHE A 162 -8.81 9.34 1.11
CA PHE A 162 -7.43 9.15 1.52
C PHE A 162 -7.32 8.12 2.63
N LEU A 163 -8.12 8.28 3.67
CA LEU A 163 -8.12 7.37 4.81
C LEU A 163 -8.55 5.96 4.43
N SER A 164 -9.53 5.81 3.55
CA SER A 164 -9.96 4.47 3.09
C SER A 164 -8.82 3.66 2.46
N ILE A 165 -7.82 4.34 1.88
CA ILE A 165 -6.68 3.69 1.22
C ILE A 165 -5.51 3.50 2.18
N TYR A 166 -5.20 4.52 2.99
CA TYR A 166 -3.93 4.59 3.72
C TYR A 166 -4.07 4.47 5.24
N LYS A 167 -5.30 4.46 5.80
CA LYS A 167 -5.55 4.41 7.24
C LYS A 167 -4.77 3.29 7.93
N GLY A 168 -4.90 2.05 7.45
CA GLY A 168 -4.21 0.90 8.05
C GLY A 168 -2.69 1.04 8.04
N LEU A 169 -2.13 1.64 6.97
CA LEU A 169 -0.69 1.88 6.87
C LEU A 169 -0.23 2.97 7.83
N LEU A 170 -0.99 4.06 7.95
CA LEU A 170 -0.70 5.14 8.90
C LEU A 170 -0.82 4.67 10.35
N GLU A 171 -1.87 3.91 10.68
CA GLU A 171 -2.05 3.32 12.01
C GLU A 171 -0.88 2.39 12.36
N ARG A 172 -0.42 1.58 11.41
CA ARG A 172 0.74 0.71 11.62
C ARG A 172 2.04 1.49 11.86
N ILE A 173 2.26 2.58 11.13
CA ILE A 173 3.42 3.46 11.36
C ILE A 173 3.36 4.05 12.78
N GLU A 174 2.20 4.56 13.21
CA GLU A 174 2.05 5.12 14.56
C GLU A 174 2.24 4.05 15.65
N GLU A 175 1.74 2.85 15.43
CA GLU A 175 1.95 1.72 16.33
C GLU A 175 3.44 1.38 16.48
N LEU A 176 4.18 1.28 15.38
CA LEU A 176 5.64 1.02 15.40
C LEU A 176 6.41 2.11 16.14
N LYS A 177 6.03 3.38 15.96
CA LYS A 177 6.63 4.51 16.70
C LYS A 177 6.39 4.39 18.20
N ASN A 178 5.17 4.11 18.60
CA ASN A 178 4.82 3.93 20.02
C ASN A 178 5.56 2.75 20.64
N LEU A 179 5.63 1.63 19.95
CA LEU A 179 6.39 0.46 20.38
C LEU A 179 7.89 0.76 20.47
N ALA A 180 8.46 1.51 19.53
CA ALA A 180 9.86 1.91 19.56
C ALA A 180 10.18 2.73 20.81
N LEU A 181 9.32 3.68 21.17
CA LEU A 181 9.46 4.46 22.41
C LEU A 181 9.38 3.58 23.67
N GLN A 182 8.49 2.58 23.67
CA GLN A 182 8.35 1.65 24.81
C GLN A 182 9.59 0.79 25.04
N THR A 183 10.42 0.56 24.02
CA THR A 183 11.67 -0.22 24.17
C THR A 183 12.79 0.55 24.89
N ASN A 184 12.64 1.85 25.10
CA ASN A 184 13.68 2.78 25.61
C ASN A 184 14.98 2.78 24.76
N LYS A 185 14.97 2.28 23.53
CA LYS A 185 16.12 2.33 22.63
C LYS A 185 16.28 3.69 21.93
N ILE A 186 15.21 4.46 21.90
CA ILE A 186 15.21 5.81 21.35
C ILE A 186 14.45 6.76 22.29
N SER A 187 14.96 7.98 22.42
CA SER A 187 14.25 9.05 23.15
C SER A 187 13.18 9.70 22.27
N ILE A 188 12.21 10.36 22.91
CA ILE A 188 11.20 11.16 22.19
C ILE A 188 11.89 12.26 21.39
N GLU A 189 12.93 12.91 21.97
CA GLU A 189 13.68 13.97 21.32
C GLU A 189 14.41 13.48 20.07
N ASP A 190 15.09 12.33 20.12
CA ASP A 190 15.78 11.76 18.96
C ASP A 190 14.78 11.39 17.86
N MET A 191 13.63 10.83 18.23
CA MET A 191 12.59 10.49 17.28
C MET A 191 12.02 11.72 16.57
N GLU A 192 11.73 12.80 17.32
CA GLU A 192 11.27 14.06 16.73
C GLU A 192 12.37 14.73 15.88
N ASN A 193 13.64 14.62 16.25
CA ASN A 193 14.74 15.11 15.43
C ASN A 193 14.81 14.39 14.08
N ILE A 194 14.69 13.06 14.06
CA ILE A 194 14.68 12.28 12.81
C ILE A 194 13.45 12.65 11.97
N LYS A 195 12.29 12.79 12.58
CA LYS A 195 11.08 13.22 11.91
C LYS A 195 11.24 14.61 11.29
N ASN A 196 11.82 15.56 12.02
CA ASN A 196 12.06 16.91 11.51
C ASN A 196 13.08 16.93 10.37
N GLU A 197 14.12 16.08 10.39
CA GLU A 197 15.01 15.90 9.25
C GLU A 197 14.26 15.51 7.97
N VAL A 198 13.24 14.65 8.10
CA VAL A 198 12.44 14.20 6.96
C VAL A 198 11.39 15.23 6.55
N PHE A 199 10.57 15.74 7.49
CA PHE A 199 9.40 16.56 7.19
C PHE A 199 9.70 18.04 6.95
N ILE A 200 10.78 18.56 7.57
CA ILE A 200 11.15 19.97 7.46
C ILE A 200 12.30 20.16 6.47
N HIS A 201 13.29 19.26 6.54
CA HIS A 201 14.50 19.37 5.71
C HIS A 201 14.48 18.45 4.50
N GLU A 202 13.39 17.70 4.27
CA GLU A 202 13.18 16.78 3.13
C GLU A 202 14.32 15.78 2.93
N LYS A 203 15.01 15.40 4.05
CA LYS A 203 16.06 14.39 4.01
C LYS A 203 15.48 12.98 3.98
N LEU A 204 14.89 12.64 2.86
CA LEU A 204 14.27 11.34 2.66
C LEU A 204 15.31 10.23 2.49
N HIS A 205 14.92 9.00 2.80
CA HIS A 205 15.69 7.83 2.38
C HIS A 205 15.73 7.76 0.84
N PRO A 206 16.88 7.43 0.20
CA PRO A 206 17.08 7.55 -1.25
C PRO A 206 16.01 6.89 -2.12
N TYR A 207 15.48 5.74 -1.70
CA TYR A 207 14.39 5.09 -2.42
C TYR A 207 13.10 5.92 -2.40
N TRP A 208 12.74 6.50 -1.26
CA TRP A 208 11.55 7.32 -1.11
C TRP A 208 11.71 8.69 -1.76
N GLU A 209 12.89 9.25 -1.72
CA GLU A 209 13.25 10.46 -2.46
C GLU A 209 13.06 10.27 -3.97
N TYR A 210 13.57 9.17 -4.53
CA TYR A 210 13.32 8.81 -5.92
C TYR A 210 11.82 8.70 -6.23
N LYS A 211 11.04 8.04 -5.36
CA LYS A 211 9.59 7.93 -5.53
C LYS A 211 8.90 9.29 -5.47
N PHE A 212 9.32 10.16 -4.56
CA PHE A 212 8.81 11.50 -4.42
C PHE A 212 9.05 12.33 -5.71
N HIS A 213 10.26 12.33 -6.21
CA HIS A 213 10.59 12.99 -7.48
C HIS A 213 9.77 12.44 -8.65
N LYS A 214 9.54 11.14 -8.71
CA LYS A 214 8.66 10.56 -9.73
C LYS A 214 7.23 11.06 -9.64
N LEU A 215 6.70 11.25 -8.44
CA LEU A 215 5.36 11.82 -8.24
C LEU A 215 5.29 13.29 -8.71
N LEU A 216 6.35 14.07 -8.48
CA LEU A 216 6.47 15.45 -9.00
C LEU A 216 6.56 15.46 -10.53
N GLU A 217 7.43 14.64 -11.13
CA GLU A 217 7.57 14.54 -12.60
C GLU A 217 6.26 14.14 -13.27
N MET A 218 5.47 13.27 -12.64
CA MET A 218 4.16 12.86 -13.15
C MET A 218 3.07 13.91 -12.96
N GLY A 219 3.37 15.03 -12.30
CA GLY A 219 2.41 16.08 -11.97
C GLY A 219 1.33 15.64 -10.99
N VAL A 220 1.64 14.63 -10.18
CA VAL A 220 0.77 14.14 -9.09
C VAL A 220 0.86 15.08 -7.90
N LEU A 221 2.06 15.50 -7.58
CA LEU A 221 2.37 16.52 -6.57
C LEU A 221 2.75 17.84 -7.25
N LYS A 222 2.58 18.95 -6.52
CA LYS A 222 2.90 20.31 -6.99
C LYS A 222 4.06 20.87 -6.20
#